data_43ad6af5fea5e9e016fe92ee343d271e
#
_entry.id   43ad6af5fea5e9e016fe92ee343d271e
#
_cell.length_a   1.000
_cell.length_b   1.000
_cell.length_c   1.000
_cell.angle_alpha   90.00
_cell.angle_beta   90.00
_cell.angle_gamma   90.00
#
_symmetry.space_group_name_H-M   'P 1'
#
loop_
_entity.id
_entity.type
_entity.pdbx_description
1 polymer ?
#
loop_
_entity_poly.entity_id
_entity_poly.type
_entity_poly.pdbx_seq_one_letter_code
_entity_poly.pdbx_strand_id
1 'polypeptide(L)'
;MSSDAARLTTAAEPSPAHPLPDYPLPDARGRFGPYGGRYVPETLIPALQDLTSAYRAARADPEFVARFRSALRDYVGRPSLLYRASNLERHLGGARIYLKREDLNHTGAHKITNTLGQALLAQRMGRRRVIAETGAGQHGVAAATAAALFGLECVVYMGEEDVRRQELNVYRMRLLGADVVPVTSGTRTLKDATNEAIRDWVTNVRSTFYILGSVVGPHPYPMMVRDFQSVIGEETRAQLAVAEGRDVPDVVVACVGGGSNAIGIFAPFAYLDPATRPRLIGVEAAGHGLQSGMHAASISTGKRGVLHGSLMYLLSDAGGQVSPPHSISAGLDYPGVGPEHSYYADSGIAEYVAATDAEALDAFELLSRAEGIVPALESSHALAHVTKLAPTLGRDQVIVVNLSGRGDKDVAEVIRLRGEAGASASAVAHGLGSGR
;
A
#
# COMPACT_ATOMS: atom_id res chain seq x y z
N MET A 1 -13.27 9.35 39.45
CA MET A 1 -12.67 10.04 38.30
C MET A 1 -11.24 9.54 38.19
N SER A 2 -11.04 8.46 37.45
CA SER A 2 -9.72 7.86 37.22
C SER A 2 -9.12 8.49 35.95
N SER A 3 -7.95 9.09 36.11
CA SER A 3 -7.19 9.77 35.04
C SER A 3 -6.45 8.72 34.20
N ASP A 4 -7.13 8.12 33.24
CA ASP A 4 -6.46 7.41 32.13
C ASP A 4 -6.08 8.44 31.06
N ALA A 5 -5.05 9.24 31.37
CA ALA A 5 -4.36 10.03 30.38
C ALA A 5 -3.66 9.07 29.42
N ALA A 6 -3.97 9.19 28.13
CA ALA A 6 -3.32 8.47 27.06
C ALA A 6 -1.81 8.55 27.23
N ARG A 7 -1.15 7.44 27.60
CA ARG A 7 0.31 7.36 27.63
C ARG A 7 0.81 7.37 26.19
N LEU A 8 1.25 8.54 25.75
CA LEU A 8 2.12 8.64 24.58
C LEU A 8 3.40 7.85 24.92
N THR A 9 3.56 6.71 24.28
CA THR A 9 4.78 5.90 24.43
C THR A 9 5.95 6.71 23.85
N THR A 10 6.87 7.11 24.72
CA THR A 10 8.14 7.73 24.34
C THR A 10 8.91 6.81 23.38
N ALA A 11 9.51 7.39 22.35
CA ALA A 11 10.29 6.67 21.35
C ALA A 11 11.37 5.82 22.07
N ALA A 12 11.37 4.51 21.79
CA ALA A 12 12.48 3.66 22.17
C ALA A 12 13.76 4.14 21.48
N GLU A 13 14.90 4.13 22.21
CA GLU A 13 16.19 4.49 21.63
C GLU A 13 16.51 3.65 20.38
N PRO A 14 17.17 4.23 19.36
CA PRO A 14 17.43 3.52 18.12
C PRO A 14 18.31 2.29 18.39
N SER A 15 17.77 1.11 18.14
CA SER A 15 18.52 -0.14 18.11
C SER A 15 19.69 -0.03 17.12
N PRO A 16 20.85 -0.66 17.40
CA PRO A 16 22.01 -0.63 16.51
C PRO A 16 21.62 -1.05 15.09
N ALA A 17 22.35 -0.57 14.10
CA ALA A 17 22.07 -0.74 12.68
C ALA A 17 22.03 -2.23 12.28
N HIS A 18 20.91 -2.91 12.51
CA HIS A 18 20.70 -4.24 11.98
C HIS A 18 20.56 -4.18 10.44
N PRO A 19 21.09 -5.15 9.72
CA PRO A 19 20.91 -5.25 8.27
C PRO A 19 19.41 -5.23 7.92
N LEU A 20 19.09 -4.91 6.65
CA LEU A 20 17.72 -5.09 6.17
C LEU A 20 17.33 -6.57 6.29
N PRO A 21 16.06 -6.88 6.58
CA PRO A 21 15.62 -8.24 6.87
C PRO A 21 15.98 -9.22 5.75
N ASP A 22 16.32 -10.45 6.13
CA ASP A 22 16.58 -11.54 5.19
C ASP A 22 15.49 -12.61 5.33
N TYR A 23 14.41 -12.40 4.59
CA TYR A 23 13.31 -13.36 4.55
C TYR A 23 13.65 -14.54 3.64
N PRO A 24 13.08 -15.75 3.89
CA PRO A 24 13.41 -16.99 3.17
C PRO A 24 13.01 -16.96 1.68
N LEU A 25 12.11 -16.05 1.28
CA LEU A 25 11.66 -15.88 -0.10
C LEU A 25 11.95 -14.45 -0.60
N PRO A 26 12.06 -14.24 -1.92
CA PRO A 26 11.92 -15.22 -3.01
C PRO A 26 13.14 -16.14 -3.17
N ASP A 27 12.95 -17.22 -3.94
CA ASP A 27 14.04 -18.12 -4.35
C ASP A 27 15.05 -17.41 -5.29
N ALA A 28 16.10 -18.12 -5.72
CA ALA A 28 17.13 -17.60 -6.62
C ALA A 28 16.59 -17.15 -8.00
N ARG A 29 15.42 -17.65 -8.41
CA ARG A 29 14.71 -17.26 -9.64
C ARG A 29 13.77 -16.07 -9.44
N GLY A 30 13.68 -15.54 -8.22
CA GLY A 30 12.79 -14.46 -7.86
C GLY A 30 11.34 -14.90 -7.66
N ARG A 31 11.12 -16.15 -7.20
CA ARG A 31 9.80 -16.72 -7.05
C ARG A 31 9.40 -16.91 -5.59
N PHE A 32 8.13 -16.65 -5.34
CA PHE A 32 7.39 -16.96 -4.12
C PHE A 32 6.49 -18.17 -4.43
N GLY A 33 6.97 -19.38 -4.23
CA GLY A 33 6.33 -20.59 -4.75
C GLY A 33 6.21 -20.52 -6.28
N PRO A 34 5.01 -20.64 -6.88
CA PRO A 34 4.84 -20.50 -8.34
C PRO A 34 4.87 -19.05 -8.84
N TYR A 35 4.67 -18.05 -7.96
CA TYR A 35 4.47 -16.64 -8.30
C TYR A 35 5.78 -15.87 -8.41
N GLY A 36 5.74 -14.65 -8.98
CA GLY A 36 6.91 -13.80 -9.17
C GLY A 36 7.65 -14.07 -10.48
N GLY A 37 8.98 -14.03 -10.44
CA GLY A 37 9.83 -14.25 -11.60
C GLY A 37 10.12 -12.98 -12.40
N ARG A 38 10.57 -13.16 -13.67
CA ARG A 38 10.95 -12.07 -14.60
C ARG A 38 10.35 -12.32 -15.97
N TYR A 39 9.11 -11.90 -16.16
CA TYR A 39 8.37 -12.01 -17.42
C TYR A 39 8.48 -10.70 -18.21
N VAL A 40 9.66 -10.42 -18.70
CA VAL A 40 10.03 -9.17 -19.38
C VAL A 40 10.72 -9.44 -20.70
N PRO A 41 10.78 -8.47 -21.63
CA PRO A 41 11.64 -8.57 -22.81
C PRO A 41 13.09 -8.86 -22.42
N GLU A 42 13.79 -9.66 -23.24
CA GLU A 42 15.20 -10.05 -22.98
C GLU A 42 16.13 -8.85 -22.76
N THR A 43 15.84 -7.74 -23.41
CA THR A 43 16.58 -6.48 -23.28
C THR A 43 16.60 -5.90 -21.87
N LEU A 44 15.62 -6.24 -21.01
CA LEU A 44 15.58 -5.83 -19.60
C LEU A 44 16.30 -6.79 -18.65
N ILE A 45 16.60 -8.01 -19.07
CA ILE A 45 17.21 -9.02 -18.18
C ILE A 45 18.55 -8.53 -17.60
N PRO A 46 19.50 -7.96 -18.38
CA PRO A 46 20.74 -7.42 -17.82
C PRO A 46 20.49 -6.33 -16.75
N ALA A 47 19.58 -5.40 -17.03
CA ALA A 47 19.26 -4.33 -16.08
C ALA A 47 18.65 -4.86 -14.76
N LEU A 48 17.81 -5.89 -14.83
CA LEU A 48 17.26 -6.56 -13.64
C LEU A 48 18.32 -7.35 -12.87
N GLN A 49 19.32 -7.91 -13.56
CA GLN A 49 20.46 -8.58 -12.94
C GLN A 49 21.34 -7.56 -12.21
N ASP A 50 21.66 -6.43 -12.86
CA ASP A 50 22.41 -5.33 -12.27
C ASP A 50 21.69 -4.79 -11.03
N LEU A 51 20.37 -4.54 -11.13
CA LEU A 51 19.54 -4.09 -10.02
C LEU A 51 19.55 -5.11 -8.86
N THR A 52 19.41 -6.41 -9.17
CA THR A 52 19.45 -7.48 -8.17
C THR A 52 20.79 -7.50 -7.43
N SER A 53 21.89 -7.37 -8.16
CA SER A 53 23.25 -7.37 -7.60
C SER A 53 23.50 -6.13 -6.76
N ALA A 54 23.12 -4.95 -7.27
CA ALA A 54 23.23 -3.68 -6.55
C ALA A 54 22.42 -3.67 -5.25
N TYR A 55 21.17 -4.19 -5.30
CA TYR A 55 20.32 -4.26 -4.13
C TYR A 55 20.87 -5.24 -3.07
N ARG A 56 21.32 -6.43 -3.48
CA ARG A 56 21.95 -7.40 -2.55
C ARG A 56 23.19 -6.82 -1.89
N ALA A 57 24.02 -6.10 -2.62
CA ALA A 57 25.18 -5.41 -2.07
C ALA A 57 24.77 -4.28 -1.11
N ALA A 58 23.74 -3.49 -1.47
CA ALA A 58 23.27 -2.38 -0.66
C ALA A 58 22.65 -2.85 0.68
N ARG A 59 21.82 -3.90 0.66
CA ARG A 59 21.18 -4.42 1.89
C ARG A 59 22.17 -4.99 2.89
N ALA A 60 23.32 -5.48 2.42
CA ALA A 60 24.41 -6.00 3.26
C ALA A 60 25.41 -4.92 3.71
N ASP A 61 25.32 -3.71 3.15
CA ASP A 61 26.24 -2.61 3.43
C ASP A 61 25.73 -1.78 4.63
N PRO A 62 26.46 -1.77 5.75
CA PRO A 62 26.07 -1.01 6.95
C PRO A 62 25.91 0.49 6.69
N GLU A 63 26.71 1.09 5.80
CA GLU A 63 26.62 2.50 5.46
C GLU A 63 25.31 2.82 4.74
N PHE A 64 24.93 2.01 3.73
CA PHE A 64 23.64 2.16 3.05
C PHE A 64 22.46 2.02 4.01
N VAL A 65 22.51 1.01 4.87
CA VAL A 65 21.45 0.76 5.87
C VAL A 65 21.37 1.90 6.86
N ALA A 66 22.50 2.42 7.35
CA ALA A 66 22.53 3.56 8.27
C ALA A 66 21.96 4.83 7.62
N ARG A 67 22.33 5.14 6.36
CA ARG A 67 21.77 6.27 5.60
C ARG A 67 20.27 6.14 5.41
N PHE A 68 19.79 4.95 5.03
CA PHE A 68 18.37 4.69 4.88
C PHE A 68 17.61 4.90 6.19
N ARG A 69 18.10 4.32 7.30
CA ARG A 69 17.48 4.46 8.63
C ARG A 69 17.50 5.91 9.13
N SER A 70 18.61 6.64 8.90
CA SER A 70 18.67 8.07 9.22
C SER A 70 17.61 8.86 8.43
N ALA A 71 17.45 8.59 7.13
CA ALA A 71 16.40 9.22 6.32
C ALA A 71 14.99 8.88 6.84
N LEU A 72 14.76 7.65 7.26
CA LEU A 72 13.49 7.24 7.87
C LEU A 72 13.22 7.99 9.18
N ARG A 73 14.21 8.13 10.05
CA ARG A 73 14.07 8.81 11.34
C ARG A 73 13.96 10.32 11.18
N ASP A 74 14.92 10.93 10.47
CA ASP A 74 15.13 12.38 10.50
C ASP A 74 14.28 13.12 9.47
N TYR A 75 13.85 12.45 8.39
CA TYR A 75 13.08 13.03 7.31
C TYR A 75 11.65 12.50 7.23
N VAL A 76 11.43 11.19 7.41
CA VAL A 76 10.07 10.61 7.38
C VAL A 76 9.34 10.79 8.70
N GLY A 77 10.06 10.83 9.82
CA GLY A 77 9.48 10.93 11.18
C GLY A 77 9.15 9.57 11.79
N ARG A 78 9.91 8.52 11.40
CA ARG A 78 9.73 7.18 11.98
C ARG A 78 10.45 7.06 13.33
N PRO A 79 10.01 6.13 14.23
CA PRO A 79 8.92 5.18 14.03
C PRO A 79 7.55 5.86 13.97
N SER A 80 6.68 5.40 13.05
CA SER A 80 5.28 5.82 13.03
C SER A 80 4.57 5.28 14.28
N LEU A 81 3.60 6.02 14.80
CA LEU A 81 2.95 5.69 16.07
C LEU A 81 2.07 4.43 15.95
N LEU A 82 2.02 3.64 17.01
CA LEU A 82 1.00 2.64 17.25
C LEU A 82 -0.03 3.25 18.22
N TYR A 83 -1.18 3.66 17.70
CA TYR A 83 -2.21 4.38 18.44
C TYR A 83 -3.36 3.46 18.82
N ARG A 84 -3.74 3.42 20.09
CA ARG A 84 -4.92 2.68 20.56
C ARG A 84 -6.18 3.48 20.29
N ALA A 85 -7.08 2.96 19.46
CA ALA A 85 -8.31 3.60 19.03
C ALA A 85 -9.45 3.33 20.03
N SER A 86 -9.34 3.91 21.23
CA SER A 86 -10.22 3.60 22.37
C SER A 86 -11.68 4.02 22.17
N ASN A 87 -11.93 5.06 21.38
CA ASN A 87 -13.31 5.46 21.08
C ASN A 87 -13.93 4.51 20.06
N LEU A 88 -13.15 4.07 19.07
CA LEU A 88 -13.59 3.07 18.10
C LEU A 88 -13.87 1.73 18.80
N GLU A 89 -12.98 1.28 19.71
CA GLU A 89 -13.20 0.11 20.56
C GLU A 89 -14.51 0.20 21.33
N ARG A 90 -14.79 1.35 21.93
CA ARG A 90 -16.02 1.56 22.70
C ARG A 90 -17.26 1.53 21.82
N HIS A 91 -17.15 2.05 20.61
CA HIS A 91 -18.24 2.07 19.64
C HIS A 91 -18.58 0.68 19.11
N LEU A 92 -17.54 -0.12 18.77
CA LEU A 92 -17.71 -1.43 18.15
C LEU A 92 -17.91 -2.56 19.18
N GLY A 93 -17.32 -2.42 20.37
CA GLY A 93 -17.20 -3.51 21.33
C GLY A 93 -16.14 -4.55 20.87
N GLY A 94 -15.95 -5.61 21.68
CA GLY A 94 -15.04 -6.70 21.37
C GLY A 94 -13.55 -6.37 21.57
N ALA A 95 -12.71 -6.66 20.57
CA ALA A 95 -11.26 -6.59 20.66
C ALA A 95 -10.71 -5.17 20.88
N ARG A 96 -9.48 -5.10 21.42
CA ARG A 96 -8.69 -3.87 21.42
C ARG A 96 -8.16 -3.58 20.03
N ILE A 97 -8.22 -2.30 19.61
CA ILE A 97 -7.88 -1.87 18.25
C ILE A 97 -6.72 -0.90 18.28
N TYR A 98 -5.66 -1.24 17.60
CA TYR A 98 -4.51 -0.37 17.39
C TYR A 98 -4.40 0.03 15.92
N LEU A 99 -4.12 1.30 15.67
CA LEU A 99 -3.83 1.85 14.35
C LEU A 99 -2.34 2.09 14.22
N LYS A 100 -1.69 1.43 13.27
CA LYS A 100 -0.32 1.76 12.86
C LYS A 100 -0.39 2.97 11.93
N ARG A 101 0.05 4.13 12.43
CA ARG A 101 -0.21 5.46 11.89
C ARG A 101 0.77 5.84 10.76
N GLU A 102 0.71 5.11 9.62
CA GLU A 102 1.50 5.44 8.43
C GLU A 102 1.04 6.73 7.73
N ASP A 103 -0.15 7.20 8.05
CA ASP A 103 -0.73 8.48 7.65
C ASP A 103 0.03 9.71 8.22
N LEU A 104 0.79 9.53 9.30
CA LEU A 104 1.61 10.58 9.92
C LEU A 104 3.02 10.71 9.32
N ASN A 105 3.43 9.79 8.48
CA ASN A 105 4.72 9.90 7.80
C ASN A 105 4.78 11.15 6.92
N HIS A 106 5.98 11.68 6.70
CA HIS A 106 6.20 12.70 5.68
C HIS A 106 5.58 12.25 4.34
N THR A 107 4.90 13.13 3.63
CA THR A 107 4.01 12.92 2.47
C THR A 107 2.62 12.35 2.80
N GLY A 108 2.37 11.89 4.02
CA GLY A 108 1.06 11.46 4.51
C GLY A 108 0.68 10.01 4.16
N ALA A 109 1.66 9.15 3.89
CA ALA A 109 1.43 7.73 3.61
C ALA A 109 2.71 6.89 3.74
N HIS A 110 2.56 5.55 3.76
CA HIS A 110 3.67 4.59 3.80
C HIS A 110 4.62 4.65 2.59
N LYS A 111 4.19 5.21 1.47
CA LYS A 111 4.92 5.19 0.19
C LYS A 111 6.32 5.80 0.26
N ILE A 112 6.52 6.84 1.07
CA ILE A 112 7.80 7.52 1.22
C ILE A 112 8.92 6.58 1.69
N THR A 113 8.60 5.58 2.51
CA THR A 113 9.56 4.59 3.02
C THR A 113 10.22 3.83 1.88
N ASN A 114 9.42 3.29 0.97
CA ASN A 114 9.92 2.57 -0.20
C ASN A 114 10.66 3.49 -1.18
N THR A 115 10.10 4.67 -1.49
CA THR A 115 10.71 5.57 -2.48
C THR A 115 12.07 6.08 -2.04
N LEU A 116 12.28 6.34 -0.75
CA LEU A 116 13.58 6.71 -0.22
C LEU A 116 14.60 5.58 -0.38
N GLY A 117 14.23 4.33 -0.07
CA GLY A 117 15.11 3.18 -0.25
C GLY A 117 15.52 3.00 -1.71
N GLN A 118 14.55 3.07 -2.64
CA GLN A 118 14.83 2.96 -4.07
C GLN A 118 15.61 4.16 -4.62
N ALA A 119 15.34 5.38 -4.19
CA ALA A 119 16.08 6.57 -4.62
C ALA A 119 17.55 6.55 -4.12
N LEU A 120 17.80 6.12 -2.89
CA LEU A 120 19.16 5.86 -2.38
C LEU A 120 19.89 4.79 -3.22
N LEU A 121 19.19 3.73 -3.59
CA LEU A 121 19.75 2.69 -4.44
C LEU A 121 20.05 3.22 -5.85
N ALA A 122 19.16 4.04 -6.43
CA ALA A 122 19.38 4.71 -7.72
C ALA A 122 20.64 5.59 -7.69
N GLN A 123 20.82 6.38 -6.62
CA GLN A 123 22.00 7.20 -6.41
C GLN A 123 23.29 6.35 -6.33
N ARG A 124 23.24 5.25 -5.55
CA ARG A 124 24.35 4.29 -5.43
C ARG A 124 24.71 3.64 -6.78
N MET A 125 23.72 3.40 -7.63
CA MET A 125 23.91 2.88 -9.00
C MET A 125 24.35 3.96 -10.00
N GLY A 126 24.58 5.20 -9.58
CA GLY A 126 24.97 6.32 -10.44
C GLY A 126 23.88 6.80 -11.39
N ARG A 127 22.60 6.46 -11.11
CA ARG A 127 21.48 6.92 -11.92
C ARG A 127 21.11 8.36 -11.53
N ARG A 128 20.92 9.22 -12.54
CA ARG A 128 20.56 10.62 -12.34
C ARG A 128 19.09 10.91 -12.59
N ARG A 129 18.41 10.03 -13.33
CA ARG A 129 17.00 10.13 -13.66
C ARG A 129 16.25 8.97 -13.05
N VAL A 130 15.10 9.30 -12.43
CA VAL A 130 14.15 8.32 -11.92
C VAL A 130 12.78 8.51 -12.58
N ILE A 131 12.06 7.41 -12.76
CA ILE A 131 10.67 7.44 -13.21
C ILE A 131 9.81 6.70 -12.20
N ALA A 132 8.53 7.07 -12.16
CA ALA A 132 7.52 6.41 -11.34
C ALA A 132 6.17 6.39 -12.05
N GLU A 133 5.33 5.42 -11.72
CA GLU A 133 3.91 5.40 -12.03
C GLU A 133 3.10 5.89 -10.83
N THR A 134 1.89 6.41 -11.06
CA THR A 134 0.99 6.70 -9.94
C THR A 134 -0.49 6.68 -10.38
N GLY A 135 -1.38 6.25 -9.49
CA GLY A 135 -2.84 6.38 -9.61
C GLY A 135 -3.34 7.49 -8.68
N ALA A 136 -3.52 7.22 -7.39
CA ALA A 136 -3.95 8.19 -6.37
C ALA A 136 -2.97 9.38 -6.16
N GLY A 137 -1.83 9.41 -6.85
CA GLY A 137 -0.83 10.45 -6.72
C GLY A 137 0.13 10.27 -5.54
N GLN A 138 -0.17 9.45 -4.55
CA GLN A 138 0.65 9.29 -3.34
C GLN A 138 2.05 8.73 -3.63
N HIS A 139 2.15 7.75 -4.55
CA HIS A 139 3.44 7.23 -4.96
C HIS A 139 4.25 8.27 -5.76
N GLY A 140 3.59 8.97 -6.69
CA GLY A 140 4.22 10.04 -7.46
C GLY A 140 4.75 11.16 -6.57
N VAL A 141 3.96 11.62 -5.58
CA VAL A 141 4.41 12.63 -4.60
C VAL A 141 5.60 12.10 -3.80
N ALA A 142 5.56 10.83 -3.34
CA ALA A 142 6.67 10.25 -2.59
C ALA A 142 7.94 10.08 -3.45
N ALA A 143 7.79 9.69 -4.73
CA ALA A 143 8.91 9.59 -5.68
C ALA A 143 9.52 10.97 -5.99
N ALA A 144 8.67 11.97 -6.27
CA ALA A 144 9.11 13.35 -6.47
C ALA A 144 9.82 13.92 -5.23
N THR A 145 9.29 13.63 -4.03
CA THR A 145 9.90 14.05 -2.74
C THR A 145 11.29 13.42 -2.56
N ALA A 146 11.42 12.12 -2.79
CA ALA A 146 12.71 11.42 -2.67
C ALA A 146 13.70 11.91 -3.75
N ALA A 147 13.23 12.14 -4.97
CA ALA A 147 14.04 12.67 -6.06
C ALA A 147 14.58 14.08 -5.74
N ALA A 148 13.71 14.98 -5.24
CA ALA A 148 14.11 16.31 -4.81
C ALA A 148 15.16 16.27 -3.70
N LEU A 149 14.98 15.39 -2.69
CA LEU A 149 15.92 15.23 -1.58
C LEU A 149 17.31 14.78 -2.06
N PHE A 150 17.38 13.90 -3.06
CA PHE A 150 18.63 13.31 -3.54
C PHE A 150 19.17 13.96 -4.83
N GLY A 151 18.56 15.03 -5.33
CA GLY A 151 19.00 15.75 -6.52
C GLY A 151 18.88 14.92 -7.81
N LEU A 152 17.80 14.13 -7.93
CA LEU A 152 17.51 13.29 -9.09
C LEU A 152 16.45 13.95 -9.99
N GLU A 153 16.60 13.83 -11.29
CA GLU A 153 15.52 14.15 -12.24
C GLU A 153 14.38 13.15 -12.07
N CYS A 154 13.13 13.64 -12.02
CA CYS A 154 11.96 12.79 -11.77
C CYS A 154 10.90 12.98 -12.84
N VAL A 155 10.45 11.87 -13.44
CA VAL A 155 9.29 11.85 -14.34
C VAL A 155 8.24 10.90 -13.75
N VAL A 156 6.99 11.38 -13.62
CA VAL A 156 5.88 10.59 -13.07
C VAL A 156 4.82 10.40 -14.16
N TYR A 157 4.55 9.14 -14.48
CA TYR A 157 3.47 8.75 -15.38
C TYR A 157 2.17 8.60 -14.59
N MET A 158 1.10 9.24 -15.05
CA MET A 158 -0.20 9.22 -14.38
C MET A 158 -1.31 9.17 -15.42
N GLY A 159 -2.28 8.28 -15.24
CA GLY A 159 -3.43 8.22 -16.14
C GLY A 159 -4.18 9.56 -16.18
N GLU A 160 -4.63 10.00 -17.36
CA GLU A 160 -5.32 11.28 -17.52
C GLU A 160 -6.56 11.39 -16.62
N GLU A 161 -7.28 10.29 -16.43
CA GLU A 161 -8.42 10.25 -15.52
C GLU A 161 -8.01 10.43 -14.06
N ASP A 162 -6.88 9.85 -13.66
CA ASP A 162 -6.32 10.02 -12.32
C ASP A 162 -5.75 11.44 -12.12
N VAL A 163 -5.14 12.04 -13.16
CA VAL A 163 -4.71 13.45 -13.14
C VAL A 163 -5.87 14.37 -12.80
N ARG A 164 -7.03 14.15 -13.43
CA ARG A 164 -8.25 14.93 -13.18
C ARG A 164 -8.78 14.74 -11.74
N ARG A 165 -8.79 13.49 -11.25
CA ARG A 165 -9.29 13.19 -9.90
C ARG A 165 -8.37 13.66 -8.77
N GLN A 166 -7.07 13.79 -9.02
CA GLN A 166 -6.03 14.00 -8.02
C GLN A 166 -5.18 15.25 -8.31
N GLU A 167 -5.81 16.32 -8.75
CA GLU A 167 -5.17 17.58 -9.18
C GLU A 167 -4.21 18.16 -8.13
N LEU A 168 -4.56 18.08 -6.85
CA LEU A 168 -3.74 18.53 -5.75
C LEU A 168 -2.39 17.77 -5.67
N ASN A 169 -2.40 16.46 -5.88
CA ASN A 169 -1.18 15.67 -5.90
C ASN A 169 -0.34 15.94 -7.15
N VAL A 170 -0.98 16.18 -8.29
CA VAL A 170 -0.28 16.62 -9.52
C VAL A 170 0.46 17.94 -9.29
N TYR A 171 -0.20 18.90 -8.66
CA TYR A 171 0.44 20.17 -8.33
C TYR A 171 1.62 19.99 -7.35
N ARG A 172 1.46 19.13 -6.32
CA ARG A 172 2.55 18.82 -5.38
C ARG A 172 3.76 18.21 -6.09
N MET A 173 3.56 17.27 -7.01
CA MET A 173 4.65 16.64 -7.78
C MET A 173 5.41 17.68 -8.60
N ARG A 174 4.70 18.57 -9.29
CA ARG A 174 5.31 19.67 -10.07
C ARG A 174 6.05 20.67 -9.18
N LEU A 175 5.49 21.01 -8.02
CA LEU A 175 6.16 21.87 -7.03
C LEU A 175 7.47 21.26 -6.50
N LEU A 176 7.54 19.93 -6.41
CA LEU A 176 8.73 19.19 -6.04
C LEU A 176 9.74 19.01 -7.19
N GLY A 177 9.47 19.57 -8.36
CA GLY A 177 10.34 19.55 -9.53
C GLY A 177 10.18 18.31 -10.41
N ALA A 178 9.13 17.51 -10.24
CA ALA A 178 8.88 16.37 -11.11
C ALA A 178 8.06 16.78 -12.35
N ASP A 179 8.39 16.16 -13.48
CA ASP A 179 7.57 16.21 -14.68
C ASP A 179 6.44 15.20 -14.57
N VAL A 180 5.18 15.65 -14.66
CA VAL A 180 4.01 14.75 -14.65
C VAL A 180 3.50 14.59 -16.07
N VAL A 181 3.58 13.36 -16.57
CA VAL A 181 3.18 12.99 -17.94
C VAL A 181 1.82 12.29 -17.90
N PRO A 182 0.75 12.92 -18.42
CA PRO A 182 -0.56 12.29 -18.53
C PRO A 182 -0.55 11.15 -19.55
N VAL A 183 -1.10 9.99 -19.19
CA VAL A 183 -1.24 8.83 -20.08
C VAL A 183 -2.67 8.77 -20.58
N THR A 184 -2.84 8.95 -21.90
CA THR A 184 -4.15 9.06 -22.58
C THR A 184 -4.61 7.75 -23.21
N SER A 185 -3.80 6.70 -23.19
CA SER A 185 -4.11 5.38 -23.75
C SER A 185 -4.84 4.47 -22.75
N GLY A 186 -5.54 3.47 -23.25
CA GLY A 186 -6.24 2.46 -22.46
C GLY A 186 -7.36 3.03 -21.59
N THR A 187 -7.47 2.59 -20.35
CA THR A 187 -8.43 3.09 -19.36
C THR A 187 -8.02 4.42 -18.75
N ARG A 188 -6.83 4.91 -19.07
CA ARG A 188 -6.26 6.18 -18.57
C ARG A 188 -6.11 6.23 -17.05
N THR A 189 -5.80 5.06 -16.44
CA THR A 189 -5.64 4.87 -15.01
C THR A 189 -4.26 4.25 -14.66
N LEU A 190 -4.04 3.87 -13.42
CA LEU A 190 -2.78 3.34 -12.90
C LEU A 190 -2.17 2.22 -13.75
N LYS A 191 -2.97 1.29 -14.29
CA LYS A 191 -2.46 0.19 -15.13
C LYS A 191 -1.73 0.73 -16.37
N ASP A 192 -2.31 1.73 -17.03
CA ASP A 192 -1.74 2.29 -18.26
C ASP A 192 -0.56 3.21 -17.96
N ALA A 193 -0.59 3.91 -16.82
CA ALA A 193 0.57 4.64 -16.29
C ALA A 193 1.77 3.71 -16.04
N THR A 194 1.53 2.53 -15.46
CA THR A 194 2.56 1.50 -15.28
C THR A 194 3.12 1.00 -16.61
N ASN A 195 2.26 0.76 -17.60
CA ASN A 195 2.69 0.35 -18.94
C ASN A 195 3.60 1.40 -19.59
N GLU A 196 3.27 2.69 -19.46
CA GLU A 196 4.07 3.77 -20.04
C GLU A 196 5.40 3.95 -19.31
N ALA A 197 5.41 3.87 -17.99
CA ALA A 197 6.64 3.87 -17.20
C ALA A 197 7.57 2.71 -17.59
N ILE A 198 7.04 1.52 -17.84
CA ILE A 198 7.82 0.37 -18.33
C ILE A 198 8.38 0.64 -19.73
N ARG A 199 7.62 1.26 -20.66
CA ARG A 199 8.11 1.62 -21.99
C ARG A 199 9.28 2.60 -21.93
N ASP A 200 9.14 3.65 -21.12
CA ASP A 200 10.25 4.60 -20.89
C ASP A 200 11.46 3.87 -20.30
N TRP A 201 11.24 3.03 -19.29
CA TRP A 201 12.34 2.29 -18.67
C TRP A 201 13.09 1.39 -19.65
N VAL A 202 12.37 0.64 -20.49
CA VAL A 202 12.99 -0.19 -21.56
C VAL A 202 13.85 0.67 -22.49
N THR A 203 13.34 1.84 -22.87
CA THR A 203 14.01 2.76 -23.80
C THR A 203 15.27 3.38 -23.18
N ASN A 204 15.20 3.76 -21.91
CA ASN A 204 16.22 4.56 -21.22
C ASN A 204 16.92 3.80 -20.08
N VAL A 205 16.96 2.47 -20.13
CA VAL A 205 17.37 1.58 -19.03
C VAL A 205 18.79 1.86 -18.49
N ARG A 206 19.68 2.40 -19.33
CA ARG A 206 21.09 2.68 -18.94
C ARG A 206 21.23 3.91 -18.04
N SER A 207 20.36 4.89 -18.18
CA SER A 207 20.42 6.18 -17.47
C SER A 207 19.34 6.35 -16.41
N THR A 208 18.28 5.57 -16.49
CA THR A 208 17.05 5.72 -15.72
C THR A 208 16.85 4.59 -14.74
N PHE A 209 16.43 4.93 -13.52
CA PHE A 209 15.98 3.98 -12.51
C PHE A 209 14.46 4.06 -12.39
N TYR A 210 13.79 2.92 -12.44
CA TYR A 210 12.35 2.86 -12.20
C TYR A 210 12.07 2.69 -10.71
N ILE A 211 11.49 3.70 -10.06
CA ILE A 211 11.00 3.63 -8.67
C ILE A 211 9.59 3.06 -8.70
N LEU A 212 9.45 1.77 -8.46
CA LEU A 212 8.18 1.07 -8.52
C LEU A 212 7.41 1.21 -7.20
N GLY A 213 6.11 1.57 -7.30
CA GLY A 213 5.30 2.02 -6.17
C GLY A 213 4.68 0.93 -5.32
N SER A 214 4.76 -0.34 -5.73
CA SER A 214 4.15 -1.45 -5.01
C SER A 214 4.99 -2.73 -5.08
N VAL A 215 4.53 -3.81 -4.42
CA VAL A 215 5.18 -5.13 -4.42
C VAL A 215 4.83 -5.96 -5.66
N VAL A 216 4.71 -5.29 -6.78
CA VAL A 216 4.44 -5.86 -8.11
C VAL A 216 5.69 -5.73 -8.99
N GLY A 217 5.59 -6.14 -10.25
CA GLY A 217 6.70 -6.03 -11.20
C GLY A 217 7.66 -7.21 -11.16
N PRO A 218 8.68 -7.23 -12.06
CA PRO A 218 9.63 -8.32 -12.16
C PRO A 218 10.58 -8.33 -10.95
N HIS A 219 11.08 -9.53 -10.59
CA HIS A 219 12.15 -9.60 -9.59
C HIS A 219 13.35 -8.74 -10.02
N PRO A 220 13.93 -7.90 -9.10
CA PRO A 220 13.83 -7.95 -7.63
C PRO A 220 12.79 -7.01 -6.99
N TYR A 221 11.96 -6.30 -7.76
CA TYR A 221 11.07 -5.27 -7.20
C TYR A 221 10.18 -5.75 -6.05
N PRO A 222 9.44 -6.89 -6.13
CA PRO A 222 8.62 -7.32 -5.01
C PRO A 222 9.42 -7.52 -3.72
N MET A 223 10.61 -8.11 -3.82
CA MET A 223 11.51 -8.31 -2.67
C MET A 223 12.01 -6.97 -2.11
N MET A 224 12.50 -6.07 -2.98
CA MET A 224 13.00 -4.75 -2.56
C MET A 224 11.95 -3.93 -1.83
N VAL A 225 10.75 -3.84 -2.42
CA VAL A 225 9.65 -3.05 -1.85
C VAL A 225 9.20 -3.63 -0.51
N ARG A 226 9.07 -4.96 -0.41
CA ARG A 226 8.78 -5.63 0.87
C ARG A 226 9.82 -5.27 1.93
N ASP A 227 11.10 -5.45 1.61
CA ASP A 227 12.18 -5.28 2.58
C ASP A 227 12.26 -3.83 3.08
N PHE A 228 12.07 -2.82 2.19
CA PHE A 228 12.00 -1.42 2.62
C PHE A 228 10.75 -1.12 3.46
N GLN A 229 9.61 -1.75 3.15
CA GLN A 229 8.36 -1.52 3.88
C GLN A 229 8.26 -2.33 5.18
N SER A 230 9.06 -3.38 5.37
CA SER A 230 8.96 -4.27 6.55
C SER A 230 9.20 -3.56 7.89
N VAL A 231 9.83 -2.40 7.86
CA VAL A 231 9.98 -1.52 9.03
C VAL A 231 8.62 -1.23 9.69
N ILE A 232 7.51 -1.24 8.94
CA ILE A 232 6.15 -1.04 9.48
C ILE A 232 5.83 -2.13 10.51
N GLY A 233 6.03 -3.40 10.15
CA GLY A 233 5.76 -4.52 11.04
C GLY A 233 6.83 -4.67 12.14
N GLU A 234 8.10 -4.36 11.86
CA GLU A 234 9.17 -4.35 12.87
C GLU A 234 8.87 -3.36 14.01
N GLU A 235 8.52 -2.13 13.66
CA GLU A 235 8.09 -1.11 14.62
C GLU A 235 6.82 -1.52 15.36
N THR A 236 5.87 -2.13 14.66
CA THR A 236 4.62 -2.62 15.28
C THR A 236 4.91 -3.64 16.36
N ARG A 237 5.79 -4.62 16.12
CA ARG A 237 6.20 -5.60 17.12
C ARG A 237 6.84 -4.95 18.34
N ALA A 238 7.80 -4.05 18.13
CA ALA A 238 8.48 -3.36 19.23
C ALA A 238 7.51 -2.51 20.05
N GLN A 239 6.57 -1.81 19.41
CA GLN A 239 5.59 -0.95 20.08
C GLN A 239 4.53 -1.77 20.82
N LEU A 240 4.09 -2.91 20.28
CA LEU A 240 3.18 -3.83 20.97
C LEU A 240 3.83 -4.45 22.21
N ALA A 241 5.12 -4.82 22.14
CA ALA A 241 5.84 -5.33 23.31
C ALA A 241 5.81 -4.35 24.48
N VAL A 242 5.87 -3.03 24.20
CA VAL A 242 5.74 -1.99 25.21
C VAL A 242 4.30 -1.79 25.68
N ALA A 243 3.34 -1.79 24.74
CA ALA A 243 1.94 -1.46 25.04
C ALA A 243 1.17 -2.63 25.68
N GLU A 244 1.47 -3.86 25.28
CA GLU A 244 0.69 -5.06 25.61
C GLU A 244 1.50 -6.16 26.32
N GLY A 245 2.83 -5.97 26.51
CA GLY A 245 3.72 -6.99 27.05
C GLY A 245 3.97 -8.18 26.11
N ARG A 246 3.50 -8.10 24.84
CA ARG A 246 3.68 -9.11 23.79
C ARG A 246 3.92 -8.43 22.44
N ASP A 247 4.77 -8.98 21.61
CA ASP A 247 5.16 -8.40 20.33
C ASP A 247 4.32 -8.92 19.13
N VAL A 248 3.40 -9.86 19.38
CA VAL A 248 2.51 -10.45 18.37
C VAL A 248 1.06 -10.17 18.77
N PRO A 249 0.27 -9.50 17.92
CA PRO A 249 -1.19 -9.33 18.12
C PRO A 249 -1.94 -10.61 17.77
N ASP A 250 -3.27 -10.64 17.99
CA ASP A 250 -4.10 -11.74 17.52
C ASP A 250 -4.41 -11.61 16.03
N VAL A 251 -4.60 -10.38 15.54
CA VAL A 251 -4.96 -10.10 14.15
C VAL A 251 -4.21 -8.87 13.63
N VAL A 252 -3.73 -8.93 12.38
CA VAL A 252 -3.22 -7.78 11.62
C VAL A 252 -4.06 -7.60 10.38
N VAL A 253 -4.59 -6.39 10.17
CA VAL A 253 -5.45 -6.05 9.02
C VAL A 253 -4.82 -4.93 8.20
N ALA A 254 -4.79 -5.10 6.89
CA ALA A 254 -4.32 -4.07 5.95
C ALA A 254 -5.09 -4.12 4.63
N CYS A 255 -5.30 -2.96 3.98
CA CYS A 255 -5.89 -2.92 2.65
C CYS A 255 -4.90 -3.43 1.60
N VAL A 256 -5.43 -4.02 0.52
CA VAL A 256 -4.63 -4.63 -0.54
C VAL A 256 -5.14 -4.19 -1.91
N GLY A 257 -4.31 -3.37 -2.61
CA GLY A 257 -4.32 -3.19 -4.05
C GLY A 257 -3.15 -3.96 -4.63
N GLY A 258 -2.06 -3.28 -5.03
CA GLY A 258 -0.78 -3.98 -5.30
C GLY A 258 -0.16 -4.61 -4.04
N GLY A 259 -0.47 -4.10 -2.83
CA GLY A 259 -0.21 -4.74 -1.55
C GLY A 259 1.03 -4.25 -0.77
N SER A 260 1.64 -3.11 -1.13
CA SER A 260 2.89 -2.68 -0.48
C SER A 260 2.76 -2.35 1.01
N ASN A 261 1.65 -1.74 1.44
CA ASN A 261 1.42 -1.47 2.86
C ASN A 261 1.17 -2.77 3.64
N ALA A 262 0.40 -3.68 3.06
CA ALA A 262 0.05 -4.95 3.68
C ALA A 262 1.29 -5.85 3.83
N ILE A 263 2.11 -6.00 2.79
CA ILE A 263 3.33 -6.79 2.90
C ILE A 263 4.30 -6.19 3.91
N GLY A 264 4.36 -4.86 4.02
CA GLY A 264 5.23 -4.18 4.97
C GLY A 264 4.90 -4.50 6.42
N ILE A 265 3.61 -4.57 6.76
CA ILE A 265 3.21 -4.95 8.11
C ILE A 265 3.16 -6.47 8.28
N PHE A 266 2.86 -7.26 7.24
CA PHE A 266 2.71 -8.71 7.33
C PHE A 266 4.06 -9.44 7.41
N ALA A 267 5.07 -9.01 6.64
CA ALA A 267 6.31 -9.76 6.46
C ALA A 267 7.01 -10.16 7.79
N PRO A 268 7.15 -9.29 8.80
CA PRO A 268 7.74 -9.66 10.08
C PRO A 268 6.95 -10.69 10.89
N PHE A 269 5.68 -10.94 10.54
CA PHE A 269 4.83 -11.95 11.16
C PHE A 269 4.65 -13.19 10.31
N ALA A 270 4.66 -13.06 8.98
CA ALA A 270 4.33 -14.11 8.03
C ALA A 270 5.21 -15.37 8.15
N TYR A 271 6.45 -15.17 8.56
CA TYR A 271 7.44 -16.25 8.70
C TYR A 271 7.64 -16.72 10.15
N LEU A 272 6.79 -16.30 11.08
CA LEU A 272 6.71 -16.87 12.43
C LEU A 272 6.16 -18.31 12.37
N ASP A 273 6.42 -19.07 13.43
CA ASP A 273 5.81 -20.38 13.60
C ASP A 273 4.29 -20.30 13.44
N PRO A 274 3.65 -21.17 12.65
CA PRO A 274 2.20 -21.14 12.45
C PRO A 274 1.36 -21.11 13.72
N ALA A 275 1.87 -21.71 14.82
CA ALA A 275 1.19 -21.74 16.12
C ALA A 275 1.21 -20.38 16.84
N THR A 276 2.14 -19.49 16.51
CA THR A 276 2.31 -18.18 17.15
C THR A 276 2.05 -17.01 16.22
N ARG A 277 1.86 -17.28 14.92
CA ARG A 277 1.58 -16.27 13.91
C ARG A 277 0.20 -15.66 14.15
N PRO A 278 0.05 -14.32 14.07
CA PRO A 278 -1.27 -13.70 14.11
C PRO A 278 -2.06 -14.06 12.84
N ARG A 279 -3.37 -13.94 12.88
CA ARG A 279 -4.17 -13.92 11.66
C ARG A 279 -3.78 -12.68 10.85
N LEU A 280 -3.34 -12.88 9.62
CA LEU A 280 -3.01 -11.81 8.67
C LEU A 280 -4.17 -11.67 7.68
N ILE A 281 -4.83 -10.50 7.65
CA ILE A 281 -6.02 -10.28 6.82
C ILE A 281 -5.77 -9.13 5.86
N GLY A 282 -5.71 -9.46 4.56
CA GLY A 282 -5.69 -8.50 3.46
C GLY A 282 -7.12 -8.16 3.02
N VAL A 283 -7.43 -6.86 2.92
CA VAL A 283 -8.76 -6.40 2.51
C VAL A 283 -8.69 -5.79 1.13
N GLU A 284 -9.29 -6.44 0.14
CA GLU A 284 -9.39 -6.00 -1.25
C GLU A 284 -10.61 -5.09 -1.46
N ALA A 285 -10.65 -4.34 -2.57
CA ALA A 285 -11.81 -3.53 -2.93
C ALA A 285 -12.85 -4.37 -3.68
N ALA A 286 -14.01 -4.58 -3.04
CA ALA A 286 -15.17 -5.23 -3.68
C ALA A 286 -15.97 -4.28 -4.59
N GLY A 287 -15.64 -2.99 -4.64
CA GLY A 287 -16.33 -2.04 -5.49
C GLY A 287 -17.85 -2.05 -5.25
N HIS A 288 -18.59 -2.28 -6.30
CA HIS A 288 -20.07 -2.44 -6.25
C HIS A 288 -20.51 -3.86 -5.82
N GLY A 289 -19.61 -4.70 -5.37
CA GLY A 289 -19.83 -6.11 -5.02
C GLY A 289 -19.11 -7.06 -5.96
N LEU A 290 -18.59 -8.18 -5.43
CA LEU A 290 -17.78 -9.13 -6.19
C LEU A 290 -18.50 -9.72 -7.43
N GLN A 291 -19.83 -9.82 -7.37
CA GLN A 291 -20.65 -10.36 -8.46
C GLN A 291 -21.01 -9.32 -9.55
N SER A 292 -20.72 -8.05 -9.30
CA SER A 292 -21.04 -6.97 -10.24
C SER A 292 -20.10 -6.90 -11.44
N GLY A 293 -18.92 -7.51 -11.34
CA GLY A 293 -17.81 -7.32 -12.28
C GLY A 293 -17.10 -5.97 -12.12
N MET A 294 -17.57 -5.09 -11.23
CA MET A 294 -16.99 -3.78 -10.93
C MET A 294 -16.32 -3.82 -9.54
N HIS A 295 -15.14 -4.37 -9.48
CA HIS A 295 -14.32 -4.53 -8.27
C HIS A 295 -12.84 -4.65 -8.63
N ALA A 296 -11.94 -4.59 -7.63
CA ALA A 296 -10.50 -4.79 -7.79
C ALA A 296 -9.95 -5.94 -6.90
N ALA A 297 -10.80 -6.93 -6.58
CA ALA A 297 -10.48 -8.05 -5.71
C ALA A 297 -9.77 -9.17 -6.49
N SER A 298 -8.48 -9.01 -6.73
CA SER A 298 -7.68 -9.90 -7.60
C SER A 298 -7.43 -11.28 -7.01
N ILE A 299 -7.29 -11.42 -5.69
CA ILE A 299 -7.14 -12.73 -5.03
C ILE A 299 -8.49 -13.41 -4.91
N SER A 300 -9.52 -12.68 -4.47
CA SER A 300 -10.85 -13.25 -4.21
C SER A 300 -11.54 -13.80 -5.47
N THR A 301 -11.30 -13.20 -6.64
CA THR A 301 -12.04 -13.53 -7.88
C THR A 301 -11.15 -13.76 -9.11
N GLY A 302 -9.88 -13.38 -9.03
CA GLY A 302 -8.96 -13.40 -10.16
C GLY A 302 -8.42 -14.79 -10.50
N LYS A 303 -7.55 -14.82 -11.50
CA LYS A 303 -6.86 -16.01 -11.98
C LYS A 303 -5.36 -15.77 -12.02
N ARG A 304 -4.59 -16.86 -12.04
CA ARG A 304 -3.13 -16.78 -12.25
C ARG A 304 -2.81 -16.27 -13.63
N GLY A 305 -1.99 -15.26 -13.74
CA GLY A 305 -1.55 -14.72 -15.01
C GLY A 305 -0.36 -13.79 -14.86
N VAL A 306 0.20 -13.34 -15.98
CA VAL A 306 1.36 -12.44 -16.01
C VAL A 306 0.89 -11.01 -16.24
N LEU A 307 1.28 -10.12 -15.34
CA LEU A 307 1.06 -8.68 -15.48
C LEU A 307 2.31 -7.92 -15.03
N HIS A 308 2.68 -6.88 -15.77
CA HIS A 308 3.83 -6.01 -15.46
C HIS A 308 5.12 -6.76 -15.09
N GLY A 309 5.37 -7.89 -15.77
CA GLY A 309 6.61 -8.66 -15.63
C GLY A 309 6.66 -9.70 -14.52
N SER A 310 5.53 -10.03 -13.89
CA SER A 310 5.42 -10.97 -12.78
C SER A 310 4.22 -11.89 -12.91
N LEU A 311 4.35 -13.17 -12.53
CA LEU A 311 3.22 -14.09 -12.38
C LEU A 311 2.54 -13.83 -11.03
N MET A 312 1.23 -13.58 -11.06
CA MET A 312 0.43 -13.19 -9.90
C MET A 312 -1.04 -13.58 -10.07
N TYR A 313 -1.89 -13.36 -9.07
CA TYR A 313 -3.33 -13.29 -9.27
C TYR A 313 -3.70 -11.97 -9.93
N LEU A 314 -4.56 -12.02 -10.95
CA LEU A 314 -5.05 -10.84 -11.65
C LEU A 314 -6.49 -11.03 -12.15
N LEU A 315 -7.18 -9.93 -12.36
CA LEU A 315 -8.49 -9.91 -13.01
C LEU A 315 -8.32 -10.04 -14.52
N SER A 316 -8.89 -11.09 -15.09
CA SER A 316 -8.85 -11.34 -16.53
C SER A 316 -10.15 -12.00 -17.02
N ASP A 317 -10.50 -11.71 -18.26
CA ASP A 317 -11.61 -12.34 -18.96
C ASP A 317 -11.30 -13.80 -19.39
N ALA A 318 -12.23 -14.42 -20.09
CA ALA A 318 -12.06 -15.78 -20.60
C ALA A 318 -10.97 -15.91 -21.69
N GLY A 319 -10.65 -14.82 -22.38
CA GLY A 319 -9.58 -14.73 -23.38
C GLY A 319 -8.21 -14.43 -22.77
N GLY A 320 -8.12 -14.27 -21.45
CA GLY A 320 -6.88 -13.94 -20.74
C GLY A 320 -6.50 -12.45 -20.81
N GLN A 321 -7.39 -11.58 -21.32
CA GLN A 321 -7.17 -10.15 -21.31
C GLN A 321 -7.45 -9.57 -19.92
N VAL A 322 -6.63 -8.60 -19.50
CA VAL A 322 -6.79 -7.93 -18.20
C VAL A 322 -8.11 -7.18 -18.18
N SER A 323 -8.98 -7.52 -17.24
CA SER A 323 -10.25 -6.82 -17.01
C SER A 323 -10.01 -5.48 -16.32
N PRO A 324 -10.76 -4.42 -16.68
CA PRO A 324 -10.71 -3.16 -15.96
C PRO A 324 -11.10 -3.38 -14.49
N PRO A 325 -10.29 -2.91 -13.53
CA PRO A 325 -10.67 -2.92 -12.13
C PRO A 325 -11.66 -1.78 -11.82
N HIS A 326 -12.27 -1.81 -10.64
CA HIS A 326 -13.03 -0.69 -10.09
C HIS A 326 -12.86 -0.58 -8.59
N SER A 327 -12.58 0.63 -8.12
CA SER A 327 -12.62 1.04 -6.72
C SER A 327 -12.79 2.55 -6.61
N ILE A 328 -13.55 3.03 -5.62
CA ILE A 328 -13.57 4.46 -5.27
C ILE A 328 -12.20 4.95 -4.80
N SER A 329 -11.35 4.04 -4.32
CA SER A 329 -9.98 4.32 -3.93
C SER A 329 -9.05 4.10 -5.11
N ALA A 330 -8.49 5.18 -5.67
CA ALA A 330 -7.55 5.09 -6.79
C ALA A 330 -6.28 4.27 -6.47
N GLY A 331 -5.90 4.16 -5.20
CA GLY A 331 -4.76 3.34 -4.77
C GLY A 331 -5.06 1.84 -4.73
N LEU A 332 -6.33 1.43 -4.73
CA LEU A 332 -6.76 0.04 -4.84
C LEU A 332 -7.30 -0.31 -6.24
N ASP A 333 -7.42 0.66 -7.13
CA ASP A 333 -7.90 0.49 -8.51
C ASP A 333 -6.80 -0.12 -9.40
N TYR A 334 -6.47 -1.39 -9.14
CA TYR A 334 -5.42 -2.13 -9.82
C TYR A 334 -5.86 -3.60 -10.05
N PRO A 335 -5.70 -4.15 -11.27
CA PRO A 335 -6.25 -5.46 -11.63
C PRO A 335 -5.40 -6.65 -11.18
N GLY A 336 -4.36 -6.45 -10.42
CA GLY A 336 -3.44 -7.50 -9.96
C GLY A 336 -2.98 -7.28 -8.53
N VAL A 337 -2.20 -8.22 -8.00
CA VAL A 337 -1.67 -8.17 -6.63
C VAL A 337 -0.25 -8.68 -6.60
N GLY A 338 0.55 -8.24 -5.62
CA GLY A 338 1.92 -8.69 -5.46
C GLY A 338 2.07 -10.22 -5.43
N PRO A 339 3.12 -10.78 -6.07
CA PRO A 339 3.31 -12.24 -6.15
C PRO A 339 3.47 -12.89 -4.78
N GLU A 340 4.02 -12.20 -3.79
CA GLU A 340 4.13 -12.71 -2.42
C GLU A 340 2.76 -12.79 -1.74
N HIS A 341 1.84 -11.85 -1.99
CA HIS A 341 0.45 -11.94 -1.55
C HIS A 341 -0.27 -13.12 -2.21
N SER A 342 -0.04 -13.34 -3.50
CA SER A 342 -0.58 -14.51 -4.20
C SER A 342 -0.09 -15.82 -3.56
N TYR A 343 1.17 -15.86 -3.16
CA TYR A 343 1.74 -16.98 -2.44
C TYR A 343 1.15 -17.13 -1.02
N TYR A 344 0.97 -16.04 -0.28
CA TYR A 344 0.37 -16.07 1.05
C TYR A 344 -1.06 -16.59 1.03
N ALA A 345 -1.84 -16.23 0.01
CA ALA A 345 -3.19 -16.74 -0.18
C ALA A 345 -3.20 -18.26 -0.39
N ASP A 346 -2.40 -18.76 -1.34
CA ASP A 346 -2.35 -20.18 -1.67
C ASP A 346 -1.78 -21.06 -0.55
N SER A 347 -0.84 -20.52 0.24
CA SER A 347 -0.19 -21.24 1.33
C SER A 347 -0.91 -21.10 2.68
N GLY A 348 -2.01 -20.33 2.75
CA GLY A 348 -2.74 -20.09 3.98
C GLY A 348 -1.96 -19.25 5.02
N ILE A 349 -0.94 -18.51 4.58
CA ILE A 349 -0.20 -17.58 5.45
C ILE A 349 -1.06 -16.36 5.80
N ALA A 350 -1.83 -15.84 4.84
CA ALA A 350 -2.77 -14.75 5.04
C ALA A 350 -4.13 -15.07 4.41
N GLU A 351 -5.17 -14.51 5.02
CA GLU A 351 -6.55 -14.53 4.52
C GLU A 351 -6.79 -13.27 3.69
N TYR A 352 -7.64 -13.38 2.65
CA TYR A 352 -8.04 -12.22 1.86
C TYR A 352 -9.56 -12.13 1.82
N VAL A 353 -10.03 -10.95 2.14
CA VAL A 353 -11.46 -10.59 2.17
C VAL A 353 -11.65 -9.31 1.37
N ALA A 354 -12.90 -8.93 1.11
CA ALA A 354 -13.18 -7.73 0.36
C ALA A 354 -14.21 -6.84 1.06
N ALA A 355 -14.09 -5.52 0.88
CA ALA A 355 -15.04 -4.52 1.35
C ALA A 355 -15.56 -3.70 0.17
N THR A 356 -16.86 -3.39 0.17
CA THR A 356 -17.50 -2.58 -0.87
C THR A 356 -17.18 -1.09 -0.71
N ASP A 357 -17.42 -0.34 -1.78
CA ASP A 357 -17.28 1.12 -1.78
C ASP A 357 -18.14 1.78 -0.70
N ALA A 358 -19.36 1.31 -0.52
CA ALA A 358 -20.26 1.81 0.53
C ALA A 358 -19.71 1.56 1.94
N GLU A 359 -19.25 0.34 2.21
CA GLU A 359 -18.65 -0.02 3.50
C GLU A 359 -17.37 0.78 3.78
N ALA A 360 -16.56 1.05 2.76
CA ALA A 360 -15.37 1.87 2.90
C ALA A 360 -15.70 3.33 3.23
N LEU A 361 -16.74 3.91 2.59
CA LEU A 361 -17.22 5.25 2.90
C LEU A 361 -17.76 5.34 4.34
N ASP A 362 -18.53 4.35 4.79
CA ASP A 362 -19.05 4.33 6.15
C ASP A 362 -17.92 4.23 7.18
N ALA A 363 -16.91 3.41 6.92
CA ALA A 363 -15.74 3.29 7.79
C ALA A 363 -14.85 4.56 7.79
N PHE A 364 -14.76 5.27 6.66
CA PHE A 364 -14.09 6.58 6.56
C PHE A 364 -14.75 7.58 7.52
N GLU A 365 -16.08 7.69 7.48
CA GLU A 365 -16.83 8.58 8.36
C GLU A 365 -16.76 8.14 9.82
N LEU A 366 -16.87 6.83 10.09
CA LEU A 366 -16.83 6.29 11.44
C LEU A 366 -15.51 6.64 12.14
N LEU A 367 -14.34 6.37 11.51
CA LEU A 367 -13.05 6.70 12.12
C LEU A 367 -12.89 8.21 12.30
N SER A 368 -13.32 9.00 11.31
CA SER A 368 -13.26 10.46 11.38
C SER A 368 -14.05 11.00 12.58
N ARG A 369 -15.25 10.49 12.84
CA ARG A 369 -16.09 10.93 13.94
C ARG A 369 -15.66 10.37 15.30
N ALA A 370 -15.22 9.10 15.33
CA ALA A 370 -14.87 8.44 16.59
C ALA A 370 -13.51 8.90 17.13
N GLU A 371 -12.50 9.02 16.27
CA GLU A 371 -11.12 9.27 16.69
C GLU A 371 -10.56 10.62 16.21
N GLY A 372 -11.29 11.39 15.40
CA GLY A 372 -10.80 12.63 14.79
C GLY A 372 -9.69 12.36 13.75
N ILE A 373 -9.64 11.16 13.19
CA ILE A 373 -8.64 10.74 12.21
C ILE A 373 -9.34 10.53 10.86
N VAL A 374 -8.97 11.32 9.86
CA VAL A 374 -9.49 11.18 8.49
C VAL A 374 -8.59 10.20 7.71
N PRO A 375 -9.01 8.93 7.53
CA PRO A 375 -8.19 7.92 6.86
C PRO A 375 -8.23 8.11 5.34
N ALA A 376 -7.22 7.60 4.62
CA ALA A 376 -7.35 7.45 3.18
C ALA A 376 -8.45 6.43 2.83
N LEU A 377 -9.11 6.57 1.68
CA LEU A 377 -10.11 5.60 1.19
C LEU A 377 -9.53 4.18 1.08
N GLU A 378 -8.24 4.06 0.77
CA GLU A 378 -7.52 2.80 0.82
C GLU A 378 -7.65 2.13 2.19
N SER A 379 -7.25 2.85 3.24
CA SER A 379 -7.27 2.35 4.63
C SER A 379 -8.69 2.10 5.14
N SER A 380 -9.66 2.83 4.61
CA SER A 380 -11.08 2.69 4.96
C SER A 380 -11.63 1.30 4.60
N HIS A 381 -11.12 0.65 3.54
CA HIS A 381 -11.46 -0.74 3.24
C HIS A 381 -11.03 -1.70 4.36
N ALA A 382 -9.80 -1.52 4.89
CA ALA A 382 -9.34 -2.31 6.03
C ALA A 382 -10.21 -2.07 7.28
N LEU A 383 -10.54 -0.81 7.56
CA LEU A 383 -11.41 -0.43 8.68
C LEU A 383 -12.82 -1.00 8.51
N ALA A 384 -13.38 -1.02 7.31
CA ALA A 384 -14.69 -1.62 7.02
C ALA A 384 -14.74 -3.11 7.40
N HIS A 385 -13.66 -3.86 7.20
CA HIS A 385 -13.59 -5.22 7.69
C HIS A 385 -13.48 -5.28 9.22
N VAL A 386 -12.71 -4.38 9.83
CA VAL A 386 -12.54 -4.31 11.29
C VAL A 386 -13.86 -4.02 11.99
N THR A 387 -14.75 -3.20 11.42
CA THR A 387 -16.09 -2.96 12.02
C THR A 387 -16.91 -4.23 12.15
N LYS A 388 -16.73 -5.19 11.27
CA LYS A 388 -17.40 -6.50 11.31
C LYS A 388 -16.67 -7.49 12.21
N LEU A 389 -15.35 -7.44 12.24
CA LEU A 389 -14.50 -8.41 12.93
C LEU A 389 -14.40 -8.12 14.44
N ALA A 390 -14.17 -6.87 14.84
CA ALA A 390 -13.89 -6.52 16.24
C ALA A 390 -14.97 -7.00 17.22
N PRO A 391 -16.28 -6.86 16.93
CA PRO A 391 -17.34 -7.34 17.83
C PRO A 391 -17.36 -8.86 18.04
N THR A 392 -16.73 -9.63 17.14
CA THR A 392 -16.71 -11.11 17.20
C THR A 392 -15.57 -11.65 18.06
N LEU A 393 -14.65 -10.80 18.49
CA LEU A 393 -13.46 -11.16 19.25
C LEU A 393 -13.58 -10.75 20.72
N GLY A 394 -12.81 -11.41 21.59
CA GLY A 394 -12.74 -11.10 23.01
C GLY A 394 -12.03 -9.79 23.31
N ARG A 395 -12.32 -9.18 24.47
CA ARG A 395 -11.69 -7.92 24.93
C ARG A 395 -10.19 -8.06 25.23
N ASP A 396 -9.71 -9.24 25.40
CA ASP A 396 -8.30 -9.58 25.61
C ASP A 396 -7.52 -9.74 24.29
N GLN A 397 -8.23 -9.86 23.18
CA GLN A 397 -7.65 -9.94 21.85
C GLN A 397 -7.30 -8.55 21.30
N VAL A 398 -6.27 -8.52 20.45
CA VAL A 398 -5.70 -7.29 19.86
C VAL A 398 -5.75 -7.37 18.35
N ILE A 399 -6.38 -6.37 17.74
CA ILE A 399 -6.32 -6.11 16.30
C ILE A 399 -5.36 -4.95 16.04
N VAL A 400 -4.42 -5.13 15.11
CA VAL A 400 -3.63 -4.02 14.56
C VAL A 400 -4.08 -3.75 13.13
N VAL A 401 -4.44 -2.49 12.86
CA VAL A 401 -4.80 -2.02 11.51
C VAL A 401 -3.69 -1.14 10.96
N ASN A 402 -3.19 -1.43 9.77
CA ASN A 402 -2.27 -0.53 9.10
C ASN A 402 -3.02 0.63 8.45
N LEU A 403 -2.99 1.80 9.10
CA LEU A 403 -3.57 3.04 8.57
C LEU A 403 -2.60 3.65 7.55
N SER A 404 -2.66 3.15 6.33
CA SER A 404 -1.63 3.27 5.30
C SER A 404 -1.43 4.68 4.73
N GLY A 405 -2.41 5.58 4.92
CA GLY A 405 -2.35 6.96 4.48
C GLY A 405 -3.50 7.82 5.01
N ARG A 406 -3.33 9.14 4.90
CA ARG A 406 -4.32 10.14 5.33
C ARG A 406 -5.29 10.48 4.20
N GLY A 407 -6.50 10.89 4.59
CA GLY A 407 -7.63 11.08 3.70
C GLY A 407 -7.83 12.50 3.17
N ASP A 408 -6.96 13.46 3.49
CA ASP A 408 -7.13 14.86 2.99
C ASP A 408 -7.29 14.91 1.46
N LYS A 409 -6.59 14.03 0.75
CA LYS A 409 -6.67 13.89 -0.70
C LYS A 409 -8.04 13.41 -1.21
N ASP A 410 -8.81 12.71 -0.35
CA ASP A 410 -10.02 12.00 -0.72
C ASP A 410 -11.30 12.77 -0.32
N VAL A 411 -11.17 13.83 0.49
CA VAL A 411 -12.34 14.57 1.03
C VAL A 411 -13.24 15.08 -0.09
N ALA A 412 -12.67 15.65 -1.16
CA ALA A 412 -13.45 16.14 -2.30
C ALA A 412 -14.24 15.01 -2.99
N GLU A 413 -13.63 13.85 -3.15
CA GLU A 413 -14.27 12.68 -3.75
C GLU A 413 -15.36 12.10 -2.83
N VAL A 414 -15.12 12.05 -1.52
CA VAL A 414 -16.15 11.64 -0.54
C VAL A 414 -17.36 12.56 -0.57
N ILE A 415 -17.14 13.89 -0.66
CA ILE A 415 -18.23 14.86 -0.80
C ILE A 415 -19.06 14.58 -2.06
N ARG A 416 -18.39 14.36 -3.19
CA ARG A 416 -19.06 14.06 -4.46
C ARG A 416 -19.91 12.79 -4.36
N LEU A 417 -19.34 11.70 -3.86
CA LEU A 417 -20.01 10.40 -3.75
C LEU A 417 -21.22 10.45 -2.78
N ARG A 418 -21.08 11.15 -1.65
CA ARG A 418 -22.19 11.32 -0.69
C ARG A 418 -23.27 12.27 -1.21
N GLY A 419 -22.89 13.32 -1.95
CA GLY A 419 -23.82 14.25 -2.61
C GLY A 419 -24.67 13.56 -3.68
N GLU A 420 -24.08 12.71 -4.50
CA GLU A 420 -24.77 11.90 -5.50
C GLU A 420 -25.71 10.88 -4.86
N ALA A 421 -25.32 10.22 -3.76
CA ALA A 421 -26.17 9.31 -3.01
C ALA A 421 -27.38 10.03 -2.39
N GLY A 422 -27.20 11.23 -1.85
CA GLY A 422 -28.28 12.06 -1.32
C GLY A 422 -29.27 12.54 -2.39
N ALA A 423 -28.76 12.93 -3.56
CA ALA A 423 -29.58 13.34 -4.70
C ALA A 423 -30.38 12.16 -5.27
N SER A 424 -29.79 10.98 -5.36
CA SER A 424 -30.46 9.75 -5.81
C SER A 424 -31.59 9.32 -4.83
N ALA A 425 -31.34 9.37 -3.52
CA ALA A 425 -32.34 9.06 -2.50
C ALA A 425 -33.51 10.05 -2.53
N SER A 426 -33.24 11.35 -2.75
CA SER A 426 -34.26 12.38 -2.90
C SER A 426 -35.10 12.20 -4.16
N ALA A 427 -34.50 11.79 -5.27
CA ALA A 427 -35.21 11.53 -6.54
C ALA A 427 -36.15 10.33 -6.42
N VAL A 428 -35.73 9.27 -5.73
CA VAL A 428 -36.59 8.09 -5.45
C VAL A 428 -37.77 8.46 -4.54
N ALA A 429 -37.52 9.30 -3.51
CA ALA A 429 -38.57 9.75 -2.62
C ALA A 429 -39.64 10.65 -3.30
N HIS A 430 -39.23 11.46 -4.31
CA HIS A 430 -40.14 12.28 -5.10
C HIS A 430 -40.88 11.51 -6.20
N GLY A 431 -40.29 10.40 -6.69
CA GLY A 431 -40.93 9.52 -7.68
C GLY A 431 -42.05 8.66 -7.13
N LEU A 432 -42.11 8.45 -5.81
CA LEU A 432 -43.17 7.68 -5.16
C LEU A 432 -44.38 8.54 -4.68
N GLY A 433 -44.29 9.89 -4.84
CA GLY A 433 -45.33 10.84 -4.38
C GLY A 433 -46.29 11.33 -5.48
N SER A 434 -46.15 10.94 -6.75
CA SER A 434 -47.01 11.43 -7.86
C SER A 434 -47.97 10.39 -8.45
N GLY A 435 -48.42 9.45 -7.62
CA GLY A 435 -49.48 8.49 -7.97
C GLY A 435 -50.70 8.66 -7.07
N ARG A 436 -51.49 9.72 -7.27
CA ARG A 436 -52.90 9.82 -6.88
C ARG A 436 -53.65 10.51 -7.96
#